data_9274999f80ef4fa552c860572133fcc0
#
_entry.id   9274999f80ef4fa552c860572133fcc0
#
_cell.length_a   1.000
_cell.length_b   1.000
_cell.length_c   1.000
_cell.angle_alpha   90.00
_cell.angle_beta   90.00
_cell.angle_gamma   90.00
#
_symmetry.space_group_name_H-M   'P 1'
#
loop_
_entity.id
_entity.type
_entity.pdbx_description
1 polymer ?
#
loop_
_entity_poly.entity_id
_entity_poly.type
_entity_poly.pdbx_seq_one_letter_code
_entity_poly.pdbx_strand_id
1 'polypeptide(L)'
;MNYLKLTTILISFLKLSSLFSQTGSISLDYFDIKQFNGNVYVDITLSEGNTCNGIIIQRSLDTIYFQNIAQFEGICGNTSSPTSYNFLDENPILNQTSYYRVKFGTNIYSEIVEILIIDSQENEYQLRPHPANNETTLYFNNQPGVSYQLTLFSIDGIKIRTSISLSNKFFIETSTLKNGFYIFSIKQGSTNYFINGQLIVRH
;
A
#
# COMPACT_ATOMS: atom_id res chain seq x y z
N MET A 1 -70.23 9.26 57.90
CA MET A 1 -69.03 10.12 57.81
C MET A 1 -67.89 9.24 57.34
N ASN A 2 -67.72 9.18 56.04
CA ASN A 2 -66.76 8.26 55.37
C ASN A 2 -65.46 8.99 55.09
N TYR A 3 -64.35 8.52 55.62
CA TYR A 3 -62.99 8.98 55.33
C TYR A 3 -62.42 8.19 54.18
N LEU A 4 -62.26 8.88 53.07
CA LEU A 4 -61.59 8.36 51.88
C LEU A 4 -60.06 8.43 52.08
N LYS A 5 -59.40 7.28 52.20
CA LYS A 5 -57.94 7.20 52.26
C LYS A 5 -57.37 7.33 50.87
N LEU A 6 -56.64 8.42 50.62
CA LEU A 6 -55.91 8.69 49.40
C LEU A 6 -54.60 7.97 49.51
N THR A 7 -54.44 6.88 48.77
CA THR A 7 -53.16 6.17 48.60
C THR A 7 -52.34 6.80 47.45
N THR A 8 -51.29 7.48 47.84
CA THR A 8 -50.32 8.08 46.91
C THR A 8 -49.42 6.97 46.36
N ILE A 9 -49.58 6.64 45.08
CA ILE A 9 -48.67 5.72 44.37
C ILE A 9 -47.46 6.52 43.92
N LEU A 10 -46.31 6.25 44.53
CA LEU A 10 -45.01 6.81 44.16
C LEU A 10 -44.48 6.04 42.97
N ILE A 11 -44.63 6.56 41.74
CA ILE A 11 -44.06 5.99 40.55
C ILE A 11 -42.59 6.41 40.49
N SER A 12 -41.71 5.49 40.86
CA SER A 12 -40.27 5.62 40.67
C SER A 12 -39.94 5.50 39.19
N PHE A 13 -39.62 6.64 38.56
CA PHE A 13 -39.05 6.65 37.22
C PHE A 13 -37.60 6.11 37.29
N LEU A 14 -37.39 4.83 36.97
CA LEU A 14 -36.08 4.30 36.66
C LEU A 14 -35.62 4.96 35.37
N LYS A 15 -34.70 5.93 35.47
CA LYS A 15 -33.97 6.42 34.32
C LYS A 15 -33.04 5.29 33.84
N LEU A 16 -33.48 4.60 32.80
CA LEU A 16 -32.62 3.70 32.02
C LEU A 16 -31.64 4.58 31.24
N SER A 17 -30.48 4.83 31.83
CA SER A 17 -29.36 5.44 31.11
C SER A 17 -28.89 4.42 30.05
N SER A 18 -29.31 4.62 28.80
CA SER A 18 -28.72 3.94 27.66
C SER A 18 -27.25 4.33 27.63
N LEU A 19 -26.39 3.40 27.99
CA LEU A 19 -24.99 3.46 27.71
C LEU A 19 -24.85 3.37 26.19
N PHE A 20 -24.85 4.51 25.51
CA PHE A 20 -24.36 4.59 24.15
C PHE A 20 -22.85 4.27 24.22
N SER A 21 -22.51 3.05 23.91
CA SER A 21 -21.14 2.73 23.54
C SER A 21 -20.83 3.55 22.29
N GLN A 22 -20.10 4.64 22.47
CA GLN A 22 -19.49 5.34 21.33
C GLN A 22 -18.45 4.39 20.76
N THR A 23 -18.82 3.66 19.73
CA THR A 23 -17.86 3.02 18.84
C THR A 23 -17.20 4.16 18.07
N GLY A 24 -16.07 4.65 18.60
CA GLY A 24 -15.27 5.63 17.90
C GLY A 24 -14.90 5.04 16.53
N SER A 25 -15.31 5.71 15.45
CA SER A 25 -14.92 5.33 14.11
C SER A 25 -13.42 5.51 13.98
N ILE A 26 -12.72 4.46 13.51
CA ILE A 26 -11.30 4.56 13.15
C ILE A 26 -11.24 5.31 11.83
N SER A 27 -10.47 6.40 11.79
CA SER A 27 -10.20 7.15 10.57
C SER A 27 -8.77 6.87 10.11
N LEU A 28 -8.65 6.18 8.97
CA LEU A 28 -7.39 5.93 8.30
C LEU A 28 -7.04 7.15 7.45
N ASP A 29 -5.94 7.81 7.76
CA ASP A 29 -5.44 9.00 7.06
C ASP A 29 -4.47 8.60 5.94
N TYR A 30 -3.64 7.61 6.21
CA TYR A 30 -2.60 7.19 5.28
C TYR A 30 -2.36 5.68 5.37
N PHE A 31 -2.32 5.03 4.22
CA PHE A 31 -1.88 3.65 4.06
C PHE A 31 -1.12 3.51 2.74
N ASP A 32 0.16 3.22 2.83
CA ASP A 32 1.03 3.07 1.68
C ASP A 32 1.96 1.88 1.85
N ILE A 33 2.35 1.28 0.73
CA ILE A 33 3.28 0.16 0.68
C ILE A 33 4.36 0.44 -0.37
N LYS A 34 5.60 0.17 0.02
CA LYS A 34 6.78 0.39 -0.83
C LYS A 34 7.70 -0.80 -0.78
N GLN A 35 8.21 -1.19 -1.92
CA GLN A 35 9.31 -2.16 -1.98
C GLN A 35 10.65 -1.44 -1.90
N PHE A 36 11.57 -2.02 -1.11
CA PHE A 36 12.99 -1.66 -1.13
C PHE A 36 13.84 -2.86 -0.72
N ASN A 37 14.88 -3.18 -1.48
CA ASN A 37 15.79 -4.31 -1.26
C ASN A 37 15.08 -5.67 -1.07
N GLY A 38 14.04 -5.94 -1.86
CA GLY A 38 13.28 -7.19 -1.77
C GLY A 38 12.29 -7.27 -0.61
N ASN A 39 12.28 -6.30 0.29
CA ASN A 39 11.35 -6.19 1.42
C ASN A 39 10.18 -5.25 1.08
N VAL A 40 9.09 -5.36 1.83
CA VAL A 40 7.95 -4.45 1.71
C VAL A 40 7.78 -3.64 2.99
N TYR A 41 7.84 -2.33 2.85
CA TYR A 41 7.58 -1.36 3.91
C TYR A 41 6.11 -0.98 3.88
N VAL A 42 5.45 -1.10 5.00
CA VAL A 42 4.03 -0.76 5.19
C VAL A 42 3.95 0.40 6.16
N ASP A 43 3.43 1.53 5.70
CA ASP A 43 3.24 2.75 6.47
C ASP A 43 1.76 3.03 6.67
N ILE A 44 1.32 3.20 7.92
CA ILE A 44 -0.06 3.43 8.29
C ILE A 44 -0.13 4.64 9.22
N THR A 45 -1.03 5.58 8.97
CA THR A 45 -1.34 6.66 9.90
C THR A 45 -2.86 6.71 10.12
N LEU A 46 -3.24 6.67 11.37
CA LEU A 46 -4.62 6.90 11.82
C LEU A 46 -4.73 8.35 12.29
N SER A 47 -5.70 9.10 11.77
CA SER A 47 -5.94 10.48 12.19
C SER A 47 -6.58 10.54 13.57
N GLU A 48 -7.49 9.62 13.86
CA GLU A 48 -8.18 9.49 15.13
C GLU A 48 -8.82 8.11 15.29
N GLY A 49 -9.28 7.79 16.47
CA GLY A 49 -10.04 6.58 16.73
C GLY A 49 -9.43 5.68 17.79
N ASN A 50 -10.21 4.67 18.15
CA ASN A 50 -9.86 3.71 19.17
C ASN A 50 -9.41 2.40 18.53
N THR A 51 -8.15 2.03 18.72
CA THR A 51 -7.57 0.78 18.23
C THR A 51 -7.52 -0.32 19.29
N CYS A 52 -8.35 -0.28 20.34
CA CYS A 52 -8.33 -1.23 21.48
C CYS A 52 -8.20 -2.70 21.06
N ASN A 53 -8.75 -3.07 19.93
CA ASN A 53 -8.69 -4.45 19.42
C ASN A 53 -7.44 -4.75 18.56
N GLY A 54 -6.51 -3.82 18.53
CA GLY A 54 -5.30 -3.93 17.74
C GLY A 54 -5.49 -3.64 16.26
N ILE A 55 -4.35 -3.65 15.57
CA ILE A 55 -4.23 -3.51 14.11
C ILE A 55 -3.54 -4.76 13.60
N ILE A 56 -4.09 -5.35 12.56
CA ILE A 56 -3.51 -6.52 11.91
C ILE A 56 -3.21 -6.17 10.45
N ILE A 57 -1.97 -6.38 10.03
CA ILE A 57 -1.58 -6.29 8.62
C ILE A 57 -1.79 -7.65 7.99
N GLN A 58 -2.48 -7.65 6.87
CA GLN A 58 -2.82 -8.85 6.13
C GLN A 58 -2.27 -8.78 4.71
N ARG A 59 -1.79 -9.93 4.22
CA ARG A 59 -1.31 -10.11 2.85
C ARG A 59 -2.06 -11.23 2.15
N SER A 60 -2.31 -11.07 0.84
CA SER A 60 -2.96 -12.04 -0.05
C SER A 60 -2.27 -12.09 -1.41
N LEU A 61 -2.45 -13.18 -2.17
CA LEU A 61 -2.06 -13.30 -3.58
C LEU A 61 -3.25 -13.23 -4.53
N ASP A 62 -4.48 -13.32 -4.01
CA ASP A 62 -5.70 -13.48 -4.83
C ASP A 62 -6.84 -12.53 -4.43
N THR A 63 -6.61 -11.64 -3.47
CA THR A 63 -7.61 -10.73 -2.86
C THR A 63 -8.76 -11.42 -2.11
N ILE A 64 -8.74 -12.75 -2.01
CA ILE A 64 -9.78 -13.57 -1.36
C ILE A 64 -9.27 -14.09 -0.01
N TYR A 65 -8.12 -14.76 -0.02
CA TYR A 65 -7.53 -15.36 1.17
C TYR A 65 -6.41 -14.47 1.72
N PHE A 66 -6.67 -13.82 2.84
CA PHE A 66 -5.72 -12.94 3.51
C PHE A 66 -5.10 -13.61 4.73
N GLN A 67 -3.77 -13.63 4.78
CA GLN A 67 -2.99 -14.13 5.92
C GLN A 67 -2.58 -12.95 6.81
N ASN A 68 -2.65 -13.13 8.13
CA ASN A 68 -2.11 -12.18 9.08
C ASN A 68 -0.57 -12.27 9.05
N ILE A 69 0.12 -11.18 8.75
CA ILE A 69 1.58 -11.13 8.70
C ILE A 69 2.17 -10.29 9.83
N ALA A 70 1.39 -9.40 10.43
CA ALA A 70 1.76 -8.63 11.61
C ALA A 70 0.54 -8.26 12.44
N GLN A 71 0.79 -8.02 13.73
CA GLN A 71 -0.21 -7.51 14.66
C GLN A 71 0.44 -6.49 15.59
N PHE A 72 -0.23 -5.36 15.78
CA PHE A 72 0.09 -4.36 16.77
C PHE A 72 -0.95 -4.39 17.88
N GLU A 73 -0.50 -4.26 19.10
CA GLU A 73 -1.40 -4.13 20.25
C GLU A 73 -2.20 -2.81 20.13
N GLY A 74 -3.43 -2.87 20.56
CA GLY A 74 -4.31 -1.72 20.48
C GLY A 74 -4.05 -0.72 21.58
N ILE A 75 -4.25 0.55 21.26
CA ILE A 75 -4.27 1.65 22.24
C ILE A 75 -5.73 1.94 22.57
N CYS A 76 -6.10 1.75 23.85
CA CYS A 76 -7.43 2.06 24.32
C CYS A 76 -7.55 3.52 24.73
N GLY A 77 -8.61 4.17 24.30
CA GLY A 77 -8.92 5.57 24.54
C GLY A 77 -9.19 6.32 23.24
N ASN A 78 -9.86 7.43 23.34
CA ASN A 78 -10.06 8.30 22.17
C ASN A 78 -8.79 9.11 21.98
N THR A 79 -7.94 8.69 21.05
CA THR A 79 -6.75 9.46 20.68
C THR A 79 -7.19 10.55 19.71
N SER A 80 -7.10 11.80 20.14
CA SER A 80 -7.33 12.99 19.30
C SER A 80 -6.09 13.39 18.49
N SER A 81 -5.07 12.54 18.50
CA SER A 81 -3.80 12.80 17.83
C SER A 81 -3.51 11.69 16.82
N PRO A 82 -2.97 12.01 15.65
CA PRO A 82 -2.56 11.01 14.67
C PRO A 82 -1.55 10.02 15.27
N THR A 83 -1.71 8.74 14.94
CA THR A 83 -0.80 7.67 15.36
C THR A 83 -0.32 6.92 14.14
N SER A 84 1.01 6.79 14.00
CA SER A 84 1.63 6.08 12.88
C SER A 84 2.16 4.73 13.31
N TYR A 85 2.01 3.74 12.42
CA TYR A 85 2.53 2.38 12.55
C TYR A 85 3.35 2.05 11.32
N ASN A 86 4.51 1.46 11.52
CA ASN A 86 5.40 1.02 10.46
C ASN A 86 5.65 -0.47 10.62
N PHE A 87 5.58 -1.20 9.53
CA PHE A 87 5.86 -2.63 9.50
C PHE A 87 6.77 -2.97 8.34
N LEU A 88 7.69 -3.89 8.55
CA LEU A 88 8.56 -4.45 7.53
C LEU A 88 8.18 -5.90 7.27
N ASP A 89 7.67 -6.19 6.07
CA ASP A 89 7.56 -7.56 5.59
C ASP A 89 8.90 -7.98 4.99
N GLU A 90 9.67 -8.74 5.76
CA GLU A 90 11.01 -9.22 5.37
C GLU A 90 10.94 -10.47 4.49
N ASN A 91 9.78 -11.10 4.39
CA ASN A 91 9.57 -12.32 3.61
C ASN A 91 8.37 -12.18 2.67
N PRO A 92 8.36 -11.16 1.80
CA PRO A 92 7.29 -11.01 0.81
C PRO A 92 7.43 -12.11 -0.26
N ILE A 93 6.35 -12.32 -1.02
CA ILE A 93 6.40 -13.27 -2.14
C ILE A 93 6.93 -12.55 -3.36
N LEU A 94 8.14 -12.93 -3.79
CA LEU A 94 8.86 -12.27 -4.87
C LEU A 94 8.28 -12.63 -6.25
N ASN A 95 8.46 -11.73 -7.21
CA ASN A 95 8.06 -11.87 -8.62
C ASN A 95 6.57 -12.11 -8.85
N GLN A 96 5.74 -11.82 -7.83
CA GLN A 96 4.29 -11.91 -7.87
C GLN A 96 3.64 -10.65 -7.31
N THR A 97 2.43 -10.35 -7.79
CA THR A 97 1.61 -9.31 -7.20
C THR A 97 1.09 -9.78 -5.86
N SER A 98 1.31 -9.00 -4.84
CA SER A 98 0.75 -9.19 -3.50
C SER A 98 -0.21 -8.06 -3.18
N TYR A 99 -1.23 -8.37 -2.41
CA TYR A 99 -2.29 -7.48 -1.98
C TYR A 99 -2.23 -7.33 -0.47
N TYR A 100 -2.14 -6.10 0.00
CA TYR A 100 -2.07 -5.78 1.42
C TYR A 100 -3.31 -5.02 1.85
N ARG A 101 -3.74 -5.28 3.08
CA ARG A 101 -4.77 -4.48 3.75
C ARG A 101 -4.52 -4.44 5.25
N VAL A 102 -5.13 -3.48 5.89
CA VAL A 102 -5.15 -3.34 7.35
C VAL A 102 -6.51 -3.78 7.86
N LYS A 103 -6.51 -4.61 8.90
CA LYS A 103 -7.71 -4.99 9.64
C LYS A 103 -7.70 -4.29 10.99
N PHE A 104 -8.79 -3.62 11.31
CA PHE A 104 -9.04 -2.93 12.57
C PHE A 104 -10.11 -3.70 13.35
N GLY A 105 -9.74 -4.18 14.52
CA GLY A 105 -10.67 -4.94 15.36
C GLY A 105 -11.24 -6.17 14.64
N THR A 106 -12.56 -6.36 14.74
CA THR A 106 -13.19 -7.62 14.31
C THR A 106 -13.47 -7.66 12.80
N ASN A 107 -14.06 -6.59 12.22
CA ASN A 107 -14.59 -6.63 10.85
C ASN A 107 -14.41 -5.32 10.05
N ILE A 108 -13.51 -4.44 10.45
CA ILE A 108 -13.21 -3.20 9.72
C ILE A 108 -11.90 -3.42 8.95
N TYR A 109 -11.89 -3.04 7.67
CA TYR A 109 -10.73 -3.19 6.80
C TYR A 109 -10.44 -1.90 6.05
N SER A 110 -9.17 -1.66 5.75
CA SER A 110 -8.75 -0.63 4.79
C SER A 110 -9.11 -1.03 3.37
N GLU A 111 -8.88 -0.12 2.45
CA GLU A 111 -8.75 -0.48 1.04
C GLU A 111 -7.59 -1.47 0.83
N ILE A 112 -7.67 -2.22 -0.28
CA ILE A 112 -6.61 -3.15 -0.68
C ILE A 112 -5.62 -2.37 -1.54
N VAL A 113 -4.34 -2.44 -1.17
CA VAL A 113 -3.24 -1.89 -1.98
C VAL A 113 -2.45 -3.05 -2.57
N GLU A 114 -2.21 -2.97 -3.88
CA GLU A 114 -1.43 -3.98 -4.61
C GLU A 114 0.01 -3.54 -4.85
N ILE A 115 0.92 -4.48 -4.84
CA ILE A 115 2.33 -4.28 -5.21
C ILE A 115 2.89 -5.51 -5.92
N LEU A 116 3.55 -5.31 -7.04
CA LEU A 116 4.41 -6.32 -7.63
C LEU A 116 5.79 -6.24 -6.99
N ILE A 117 6.19 -7.31 -6.32
CA ILE A 117 7.46 -7.37 -5.60
C ILE A 117 8.50 -8.00 -6.51
N ILE A 118 9.54 -7.24 -6.82
CA ILE A 118 10.62 -7.66 -7.72
C ILE A 118 11.76 -8.24 -6.90
N ASP A 119 12.24 -9.43 -7.29
CA ASP A 119 13.49 -9.96 -6.75
C ASP A 119 14.65 -9.14 -7.30
N SER A 120 15.21 -8.29 -6.45
CA SER A 120 16.36 -7.46 -6.79
C SER A 120 17.71 -8.19 -6.68
N GLN A 121 17.70 -9.44 -6.20
CA GLN A 121 18.92 -10.24 -6.04
C GLN A 121 19.33 -10.91 -7.34
N GLU A 122 18.36 -11.30 -8.19
CA GLU A 122 18.63 -11.98 -9.46
C GLU A 122 18.73 -11.02 -10.66
N ASN A 123 17.92 -9.94 -10.65
CA ASN A 123 17.91 -8.98 -11.77
C ASN A 123 17.63 -7.57 -11.24
N GLU A 124 18.44 -6.61 -11.65
CA GLU A 124 18.26 -5.20 -11.28
C GLU A 124 16.94 -4.61 -11.80
N TYR A 125 16.29 -5.27 -12.79
CA TYR A 125 15.03 -4.83 -13.39
C TYR A 125 14.22 -5.99 -13.98
N GLN A 126 12.93 -5.74 -14.19
CA GLN A 126 12.02 -6.62 -14.95
C GLN A 126 11.12 -5.79 -15.86
N LEU A 127 10.85 -6.31 -17.06
CA LEU A 127 9.91 -5.75 -18.03
C LEU A 127 8.69 -6.67 -18.16
N ARG A 128 7.49 -6.12 -18.04
CA ARG A 128 6.24 -6.87 -18.19
C ARG A 128 5.16 -6.05 -18.92
N PRO A 129 4.63 -6.56 -20.03
CA PRO A 129 5.07 -7.74 -20.79
C PRO A 129 6.42 -7.52 -21.49
N HIS A 130 7.15 -8.61 -21.76
CA HIS A 130 8.37 -8.57 -22.55
C HIS A 130 8.51 -9.86 -23.41
N PRO A 131 8.63 -9.76 -24.72
CA PRO A 131 8.67 -8.53 -25.56
C PRO A 131 7.41 -7.65 -25.38
N ALA A 132 7.60 -6.33 -25.52
CA ALA A 132 6.51 -5.37 -25.46
C ALA A 132 5.75 -5.32 -26.81
N ASN A 133 4.42 -5.21 -26.73
CA ASN A 133 3.60 -4.90 -27.90
C ASN A 133 3.29 -3.40 -27.93
N ASN A 134 2.16 -2.99 -27.36
CA ASN A 134 1.76 -1.58 -27.33
C ASN A 134 2.36 -0.81 -26.15
N GLU A 135 2.66 -1.54 -25.08
CA GLU A 135 3.16 -0.98 -23.82
C GLU A 135 3.92 -2.03 -23.01
N THR A 136 4.72 -1.57 -22.06
CA THR A 136 5.35 -2.40 -21.04
C THR A 136 5.58 -1.58 -19.77
N THR A 137 5.65 -2.24 -18.65
CA THR A 137 6.10 -1.63 -17.40
C THR A 137 7.47 -2.16 -17.05
N LEU A 138 8.40 -1.25 -16.85
CA LEU A 138 9.75 -1.52 -16.36
C LEU A 138 9.75 -1.36 -14.84
N TYR A 139 9.95 -2.46 -14.13
CA TYR A 139 10.10 -2.50 -12.68
C TYR A 139 11.58 -2.55 -12.31
N PHE A 140 11.95 -1.89 -11.24
CA PHE A 140 13.34 -1.86 -10.75
C PHE A 140 13.36 -1.64 -9.24
N ASN A 141 14.51 -1.90 -8.60
CA ASN A 141 14.66 -1.66 -7.18
C ASN A 141 14.95 -0.16 -6.94
N ASN A 142 14.07 0.53 -6.22
CA ASN A 142 14.21 1.94 -5.91
C ASN A 142 14.34 2.19 -4.41
N GLN A 143 14.99 3.29 -4.05
CA GLN A 143 14.96 3.80 -2.68
C GLN A 143 13.72 4.69 -2.49
N PRO A 144 12.93 4.50 -1.42
CA PRO A 144 11.79 5.37 -1.13
C PRO A 144 12.20 6.85 -1.06
N GLY A 145 11.41 7.72 -1.71
CA GLY A 145 11.65 9.16 -1.72
C GLY A 145 12.78 9.65 -2.63
N VAL A 146 13.46 8.74 -3.35
CA VAL A 146 14.48 9.11 -4.33
C VAL A 146 13.91 9.14 -5.73
N SER A 147 14.24 10.19 -6.47
CA SER A 147 13.84 10.35 -7.88
C SER A 147 14.76 9.55 -8.79
N TYR A 148 14.16 8.84 -9.74
CA TYR A 148 14.85 8.09 -10.80
C TYR A 148 14.45 8.64 -12.16
N GLN A 149 15.41 8.67 -13.10
CA GLN A 149 15.21 9.10 -14.46
C GLN A 149 15.48 7.93 -15.42
N LEU A 150 14.45 7.52 -16.14
CA LEU A 150 14.58 6.58 -17.28
C LEU A 150 14.90 7.36 -18.53
N THR A 151 15.89 6.92 -19.30
CA THR A 151 16.16 7.35 -20.68
C THR A 151 16.11 6.16 -21.61
N LEU A 152 15.28 6.23 -22.64
CA LEU A 152 15.15 5.22 -23.69
C LEU A 152 15.92 5.68 -24.94
N PHE A 153 16.68 4.77 -25.52
CA PHE A 153 17.49 4.98 -26.73
C PHE A 153 17.14 3.95 -27.81
N SER A 154 17.30 4.34 -29.08
CA SER A 154 17.41 3.36 -30.16
C SER A 154 18.69 2.57 -30.04
N ILE A 155 18.81 1.49 -30.83
CA ILE A 155 20.05 0.68 -30.91
C ILE A 155 21.26 1.50 -31.38
N ASP A 156 21.02 2.56 -32.15
CA ASP A 156 22.04 3.49 -32.63
C ASP A 156 22.42 4.58 -31.60
N GLY A 157 21.92 4.49 -30.39
CA GLY A 157 22.19 5.44 -29.30
C GLY A 157 21.41 6.77 -29.38
N ILE A 158 20.44 6.89 -30.30
CA ILE A 158 19.62 8.09 -30.40
C ILE A 158 18.61 8.10 -29.25
N LYS A 159 18.61 9.17 -28.46
CA LYS A 159 17.65 9.37 -27.37
C LYS A 159 16.23 9.52 -27.91
N ILE A 160 15.32 8.66 -27.44
CA ILE A 160 13.91 8.64 -27.84
C ILE A 160 13.05 9.37 -26.83
N ARG A 161 13.18 9.02 -25.54
CA ARG A 161 12.33 9.50 -24.47
C ARG A 161 13.05 9.56 -23.14
N THR A 162 12.60 10.46 -22.26
CA THR A 162 13.03 10.53 -20.87
C THR A 162 11.80 10.64 -19.98
N SER A 163 11.78 9.91 -18.87
CA SER A 163 10.71 9.92 -17.88
C SER A 163 11.29 9.96 -16.47
N ILE A 164 10.54 10.51 -15.50
CA ILE A 164 10.96 10.59 -14.09
C ILE A 164 9.91 9.86 -13.24
N SER A 165 10.37 9.11 -12.23
CA SER A 165 9.52 8.41 -11.28
C SER A 165 10.11 8.46 -9.87
N LEU A 166 9.23 8.51 -8.87
CA LEU A 166 9.54 8.31 -7.44
C LEU A 166 9.18 6.88 -6.99
N SER A 167 8.50 6.12 -7.86
CA SER A 167 8.11 4.74 -7.61
C SER A 167 9.10 3.75 -8.22
N ASN A 168 8.93 2.47 -7.90
CA ASN A 168 9.75 1.37 -8.42
C ASN A 168 9.41 0.95 -9.86
N LYS A 169 8.71 1.79 -10.63
CA LYS A 169 8.27 1.45 -11.98
C LYS A 169 8.25 2.64 -12.93
N PHE A 170 8.45 2.34 -14.22
CA PHE A 170 8.20 3.22 -15.35
C PHE A 170 7.24 2.56 -16.32
N PHE A 171 6.21 3.28 -16.70
CA PHE A 171 5.35 2.90 -17.80
C PHE A 171 5.97 3.36 -19.12
N ILE A 172 6.11 2.44 -20.08
CA ILE A 172 6.71 2.69 -21.38
C ILE A 172 5.69 2.35 -22.46
N GLU A 173 5.13 3.35 -23.10
CA GLU A 173 4.33 3.19 -24.30
C GLU A 173 5.23 2.86 -25.48
N THR A 174 4.96 1.74 -26.18
CA THR A 174 5.75 1.23 -27.29
C THR A 174 5.00 1.20 -28.60
N SER A 175 3.70 1.55 -28.61
CA SER A 175 2.83 1.52 -29.81
C SER A 175 3.36 2.32 -31.00
N THR A 176 4.13 3.40 -30.73
CA THR A 176 4.73 4.25 -31.76
C THR A 176 6.16 3.86 -32.15
N LEU A 177 6.73 2.88 -31.46
CA LEU A 177 8.08 2.39 -31.73
C LEU A 177 8.05 1.32 -32.81
N LYS A 178 9.09 1.24 -33.63
CA LYS A 178 9.25 0.14 -34.60
C LYS A 178 9.63 -1.14 -33.89
N ASN A 179 9.29 -2.29 -34.50
CA ASN A 179 9.80 -3.58 -34.05
C ASN A 179 11.32 -3.57 -33.99
N GLY A 180 11.89 -4.02 -32.89
CA GLY A 180 13.35 -4.05 -32.73
C GLY A 180 13.80 -3.97 -31.27
N PHE A 181 15.12 -3.75 -31.14
CA PHE A 181 15.82 -3.63 -29.88
C PHE A 181 16.00 -2.15 -29.51
N TYR A 182 15.78 -1.86 -28.23
CA TYR A 182 15.99 -0.55 -27.62
C TYR A 182 16.85 -0.73 -26.38
N ILE A 183 17.60 0.30 -26.03
CA ILE A 183 18.41 0.35 -24.82
C ILE A 183 17.77 1.34 -23.86
N PHE A 184 17.71 1.00 -22.60
CA PHE A 184 17.34 1.98 -21.58
C PHE A 184 18.42 2.12 -20.52
N SER A 185 18.42 3.30 -19.89
CA SER A 185 19.24 3.60 -18.72
C SER A 185 18.37 4.27 -17.67
N ILE A 186 18.42 3.76 -16.44
CA ILE A 186 17.79 4.40 -15.27
C ILE A 186 18.90 5.01 -14.44
N LYS A 187 18.80 6.31 -14.15
CA LYS A 187 19.73 7.05 -13.31
C LYS A 187 19.06 7.41 -11.99
N GLN A 188 19.75 7.16 -10.89
CA GLN A 188 19.29 7.55 -9.55
C GLN A 188 19.69 8.99 -9.23
N GLY A 189 18.73 9.92 -9.23
CA GLY A 189 18.94 11.31 -8.82
C GLY A 189 20.19 11.95 -9.40
N SER A 190 21.01 12.54 -8.54
CA SER A 190 22.30 13.15 -8.91
C SER A 190 23.49 12.19 -8.76
N THR A 191 23.26 10.91 -8.47
CA THR A 191 24.32 9.92 -8.28
C THR A 191 24.88 9.42 -9.60
N ASN A 192 25.97 8.65 -9.53
CA ASN A 192 26.51 7.90 -10.66
C ASN A 192 26.01 6.44 -10.71
N TYR A 193 24.90 6.15 -10.03
CA TYR A 193 24.29 4.83 -10.08
C TYR A 193 23.35 4.72 -11.29
N PHE A 194 23.55 3.68 -12.10
CA PHE A 194 22.78 3.40 -13.31
C PHE A 194 22.36 1.94 -13.37
N ILE A 195 21.12 1.70 -13.77
CA ILE A 195 20.62 0.40 -14.21
C ILE A 195 20.46 0.50 -15.73
N ASN A 196 21.11 -0.38 -16.47
CA ASN A 196 21.01 -0.41 -17.94
C ASN A 196 20.40 -1.73 -18.39
N GLY A 197 19.61 -1.69 -19.45
CA GLY A 197 18.96 -2.88 -19.96
C GLY A 197 18.47 -2.75 -21.38
N GLN A 198 17.82 -3.83 -21.85
CA GLN A 198 17.28 -3.93 -23.21
C GLN A 198 15.77 -4.07 -23.16
N LEU A 199 15.09 -3.40 -24.07
CA LEU A 199 13.67 -3.53 -24.35
C LEU A 199 13.50 -4.07 -25.78
N ILE A 200 12.74 -5.15 -25.92
CA ILE A 200 12.36 -5.71 -27.22
C ILE A 200 10.91 -5.29 -27.50
N VAL A 201 10.68 -4.66 -28.65
CA VAL A 201 9.36 -4.29 -29.14
C VAL A 201 8.97 -5.22 -30.29
N ARG A 202 7.78 -5.81 -30.19
CA ARG A 202 7.24 -6.73 -31.20
C ARG A 202 5.71 -6.58 -31.27
N HIS A 203 5.25 -5.92 -32.34
CA HIS A 203 3.83 -5.79 -32.71
C HIS A 203 3.34 -6.99 -33.50
#